data_6ea11886b9da28c7008a3b3e1000db95
#
_entry.id   6ea11886b9da28c7008a3b3e1000db95
#
_cell.length_a   1.000
_cell.length_b   1.000
_cell.length_c   1.000
_cell.angle_alpha   90.00
_cell.angle_beta   90.00
_cell.angle_gamma   90.00
#
_symmetry.space_group_name_H-M   'P 1'
#
loop_
_entity.id
_entity.type
_entity.pdbx_description
1 polymer ?
#
loop_
_entity_poly.entity_id
_entity_poly.type
_entity_poly.pdbx_seq_one_letter_code
_entity_poly.pdbx_strand_id
1 'polypeptide(L)'
;LEYNRTFGKHDVGALLIYNQDEYMDNNPGTDLLVALPTRRQGIAARASYAYDGRYLAEVNLGYNGSENFAKGNRFGLFPSIAVGYNISEEKFFEPLRNIISRMKVRASYGLVGNGNIGGQRFTYLADVDLTGSPAFTTGINMDRTLKGPSYKRFANYDLGWEVGKKYNIGLDMMFFNNLSLTVDVF
;
A
#
# COMPACT_ATOMS: atom_id res chain seq x y z
N LEU A 1 -6.09 18.84 -2.95
CA LEU A 1 -7.01 19.70 -2.19
C LEU A 1 -6.84 19.43 -0.72
N GLU A 2 -6.72 20.49 0.06
CA GLU A 2 -6.58 20.40 1.51
C GLU A 2 -7.55 21.38 2.17
N TYR A 3 -8.17 20.94 3.26
CA TYR A 3 -9.06 21.75 4.06
C TYR A 3 -8.77 21.47 5.53
N ASN A 4 -8.47 22.54 6.28
CA ASN A 4 -8.26 22.46 7.74
C ASN A 4 -9.01 23.61 8.39
N ARG A 5 -9.85 23.29 9.40
CA ARG A 5 -10.60 24.31 10.12
C ARG A 5 -10.92 23.90 11.55
N THR A 6 -10.79 24.87 12.45
CA THR A 6 -11.19 24.75 13.85
C THR A 6 -12.52 25.45 14.08
N PHE A 7 -13.46 24.76 14.71
CA PHE A 7 -14.78 25.25 15.13
C PHE A 7 -14.92 25.11 16.64
N GLY A 8 -14.50 26.12 17.38
CA GLY A 8 -14.50 26.03 18.84
C GLY A 8 -13.55 24.95 19.34
N LYS A 9 -14.11 23.82 19.82
CA LYS A 9 -13.35 22.68 20.29
C LYS A 9 -13.18 21.55 19.25
N HIS A 10 -13.66 21.77 18.04
CA HIS A 10 -13.67 20.79 16.97
C HIS A 10 -12.62 21.17 15.91
N ASP A 11 -11.64 20.33 15.70
CA ASP A 11 -10.69 20.46 14.62
C ASP A 11 -11.03 19.46 13.53
N VAL A 12 -11.21 19.93 12.31
CA VAL A 12 -11.56 19.11 11.15
C VAL A 12 -10.52 19.30 10.08
N GLY A 13 -9.97 18.20 9.60
CA GLY A 13 -9.05 18.18 8.46
C GLY A 13 -9.55 17.26 7.36
N ALA A 14 -9.36 17.65 6.12
CA ALA A 14 -9.62 16.81 4.96
C ALA A 14 -8.53 17.01 3.91
N LEU A 15 -8.11 15.93 3.29
CA LEU A 15 -7.11 15.92 2.23
C LEU A 15 -7.57 15.01 1.11
N LEU A 16 -7.49 15.49 -0.14
CA LEU A 16 -7.73 14.71 -1.34
C LEU A 16 -6.55 14.88 -2.28
N ILE A 17 -5.93 13.77 -2.66
CA ILE A 17 -4.80 13.71 -3.57
C ILE A 17 -5.17 12.81 -4.74
N TYR A 18 -4.91 13.29 -5.95
CA TYR A 18 -4.86 12.47 -7.15
C TYR A 18 -3.41 12.44 -7.65
N ASN A 19 -2.91 11.29 -7.95
CA ASN A 19 -1.61 11.09 -8.55
C ASN A 19 -1.71 10.20 -9.79
N GLN A 20 -0.89 10.53 -10.77
CA GLN A 20 -0.72 9.74 -11.97
C GLN A 20 0.75 9.84 -12.38
N ASP A 21 1.36 8.71 -12.64
CA ASP A 21 2.73 8.63 -13.13
C ASP A 21 2.83 7.67 -14.31
N GLU A 22 3.72 8.03 -15.23
CA GLU A 22 4.12 7.21 -16.36
C GLU A 22 5.64 7.21 -16.45
N TYR A 23 6.21 6.02 -16.51
CA TYR A 23 7.64 5.82 -16.70
C TYR A 23 7.88 4.99 -17.95
N MET A 24 8.79 5.43 -18.80
CA MET A 24 9.23 4.73 -20.01
C MET A 24 10.76 4.61 -19.99
N ASP A 25 11.25 3.41 -20.25
CA ASP A 25 12.66 3.18 -20.47
C ASP A 25 12.96 3.18 -21.98
N ASN A 26 13.86 4.07 -22.42
CA ASN A 26 14.24 4.19 -23.82
C ASN A 26 15.33 3.16 -24.24
N ASN A 27 15.87 2.41 -23.29
CA ASN A 27 16.86 1.36 -23.55
C ASN A 27 16.47 0.03 -22.88
N PRO A 28 15.33 -0.58 -23.26
CA PRO A 28 14.77 -1.75 -22.58
C PRO A 28 15.54 -3.07 -22.87
N GLY A 29 16.62 -3.03 -23.61
CA GLY A 29 17.31 -4.25 -24.05
C GLY A 29 16.45 -5.07 -25.03
N THR A 30 16.38 -6.38 -24.82
CA THR A 30 15.63 -7.31 -25.68
C THR A 30 14.24 -7.68 -25.14
N ASP A 31 13.87 -7.18 -23.96
CA ASP A 31 12.60 -7.51 -23.34
C ASP A 31 11.52 -6.50 -23.72
N LEU A 32 10.57 -6.95 -24.56
CA LEU A 32 9.44 -6.13 -25.02
C LEU A 32 8.54 -5.67 -23.87
N LEU A 33 8.43 -6.44 -22.78
CA LEU A 33 7.60 -6.05 -21.63
C LEU A 33 8.22 -4.89 -20.85
N VAL A 34 9.54 -4.79 -20.85
CA VAL A 34 10.27 -3.66 -20.24
C VAL A 34 10.14 -2.41 -21.11
N ALA A 35 10.01 -2.56 -22.43
CA ALA A 35 9.85 -1.44 -23.35
C ALA A 35 8.49 -0.72 -23.21
N LEU A 36 7.50 -1.38 -22.64
CA LEU A 36 6.18 -0.76 -22.45
C LEU A 36 6.20 0.24 -21.30
N PRO A 37 5.51 1.39 -21.43
CA PRO A 37 5.42 2.36 -20.33
C PRO A 37 4.83 1.74 -19.07
N THR A 38 5.37 2.07 -17.92
CA THR A 38 4.78 1.73 -16.62
C THR A 38 3.84 2.84 -16.20
N ARG A 39 2.58 2.53 -15.96
CA ARG A 39 1.53 3.48 -15.62
C ARG A 39 0.92 3.16 -14.27
N ARG A 40 0.82 4.16 -13.42
CA ARG A 40 0.15 4.07 -12.14
C ARG A 40 -0.75 5.28 -11.99
N GLN A 41 -1.86 5.08 -11.33
CA GLN A 41 -2.75 6.16 -10.95
C GLN A 41 -3.41 5.83 -9.62
N GLY A 42 -3.73 6.88 -8.85
CA GLY A 42 -4.34 6.68 -7.56
C GLY A 42 -5.05 7.92 -7.05
N ILE A 43 -6.02 7.66 -6.18
CA ILE A 43 -6.70 8.67 -5.38
C ILE A 43 -6.46 8.31 -3.94
N ALA A 44 -6.02 9.29 -3.15
CA ALA A 44 -5.92 9.17 -1.71
C ALA A 44 -6.80 10.24 -1.05
N ALA A 45 -7.62 9.83 -0.10
CA ALA A 45 -8.43 10.71 0.70
C ALA A 45 -8.13 10.48 2.18
N ARG A 46 -8.06 11.58 2.96
CA ARG A 46 -7.92 11.55 4.41
C ARG A 46 -8.96 12.48 5.01
N ALA A 47 -9.61 12.02 6.06
CA ALA A 47 -10.41 12.85 6.94
C ALA A 47 -9.90 12.70 8.36
N SER A 48 -9.63 13.80 9.04
CA SER A 48 -9.19 13.83 10.44
C SER A 48 -10.13 14.69 11.26
N TYR A 49 -10.35 14.27 12.49
CA TYR A 49 -11.19 14.96 13.44
C TYR A 49 -10.54 14.92 14.82
N ALA A 50 -10.52 16.06 15.49
CA ALA A 50 -10.13 16.13 16.89
C ALA A 50 -11.16 16.93 17.69
N TYR A 51 -11.46 16.45 18.88
CA TYR A 51 -12.32 17.13 19.82
C TYR A 51 -11.56 17.53 21.07
N ASP A 52 -11.49 18.84 21.33
CA ASP A 52 -10.86 19.46 22.50
C ASP A 52 -9.39 19.02 22.71
N GLY A 53 -8.70 18.61 21.62
CA GLY A 53 -7.36 18.04 21.68
C GLY A 53 -7.28 16.65 22.37
N ARG A 54 -8.40 16.10 22.83
CA ARG A 54 -8.49 14.86 23.62
C ARG A 54 -8.76 13.65 22.77
N TYR A 55 -9.83 13.70 21.99
CA TYR A 55 -10.30 12.59 21.16
C TYR A 55 -9.88 12.85 19.71
N LEU A 56 -9.17 11.90 19.13
CA LEU A 56 -8.64 12.00 17.78
C LEU A 56 -9.18 10.84 16.96
N ALA A 57 -9.63 11.10 15.76
CA ALA A 57 -10.04 10.09 14.80
C ALA A 57 -9.52 10.45 13.40
N GLU A 58 -9.09 9.47 12.66
CA GLU A 58 -8.63 9.62 11.28
C GLU A 58 -9.10 8.45 10.44
N VAL A 59 -9.59 8.76 9.25
CA VAL A 59 -9.96 7.77 8.24
C VAL A 59 -9.15 8.09 6.97
N ASN A 60 -8.51 7.08 6.42
CA ASN A 60 -7.82 7.18 5.14
C ASN A 60 -8.41 6.18 4.15
N LEU A 61 -8.51 6.61 2.90
CA LEU A 61 -8.92 5.79 1.78
C LEU A 61 -7.88 5.91 0.68
N GLY A 62 -7.30 4.79 0.27
CA GLY A 62 -6.45 4.69 -0.90
C GLY A 62 -7.16 3.89 -1.99
N TYR A 63 -7.28 4.45 -3.19
CA TYR A 63 -7.79 3.76 -4.37
C TYR A 63 -6.73 3.83 -5.46
N ASN A 64 -6.02 2.71 -5.66
CA ASN A 64 -4.84 2.67 -6.52
C ASN A 64 -5.03 1.69 -7.65
N GLY A 65 -4.56 2.08 -8.84
CA GLY A 65 -4.57 1.27 -10.04
C GLY A 65 -3.17 0.85 -10.47
N SER A 66 -3.04 -0.42 -10.88
CA SER A 66 -1.82 -0.99 -11.45
C SER A 66 -2.12 -1.73 -12.74
N GLU A 67 -1.28 -1.52 -13.75
CA GLU A 67 -1.36 -2.24 -15.03
C GLU A 67 -0.90 -3.70 -14.93
N ASN A 68 -0.28 -4.09 -13.81
CA ASN A 68 0.14 -5.47 -13.57
C ASN A 68 -1.02 -6.46 -13.44
N PHE A 69 -2.24 -5.95 -13.37
CA PHE A 69 -3.47 -6.75 -13.26
C PHE A 69 -4.35 -6.63 -14.49
N ALA A 70 -5.13 -7.67 -14.77
CA ALA A 70 -6.09 -7.68 -15.84
C ALA A 70 -7.19 -6.62 -15.66
N LYS A 71 -7.84 -6.23 -16.76
CA LYS A 71 -8.97 -5.30 -16.73
C LYS A 71 -10.07 -5.86 -15.83
N GLY A 72 -10.41 -5.17 -14.78
CA GLY A 72 -11.34 -5.63 -13.74
C GLY A 72 -10.67 -5.76 -12.36
N ASN A 73 -9.42 -6.20 -12.32
CA ASN A 73 -8.65 -6.35 -11.08
C ASN A 73 -7.57 -5.27 -10.89
N ARG A 74 -7.53 -4.29 -11.81
CA ARG A 74 -6.50 -3.22 -11.81
C ARG A 74 -6.54 -2.33 -10.59
N PHE A 75 -7.73 -2.06 -10.07
CA PHE A 75 -7.93 -1.11 -8.98
C PHE A 75 -8.17 -1.83 -7.67
N GLY A 76 -7.45 -1.41 -6.62
CA GLY A 76 -7.62 -1.86 -5.25
C GLY A 76 -8.03 -0.72 -4.33
N LEU A 77 -8.93 -0.99 -3.39
CA LEU A 77 -9.36 -0.08 -2.33
C LEU A 77 -8.72 -0.49 -1.00
N PHE A 78 -8.03 0.46 -0.38
CA PHE A 78 -7.25 0.24 0.84
C PHE A 78 -7.66 1.24 1.92
N PRO A 79 -8.73 0.95 2.67
CA PRO A 79 -9.16 1.80 3.79
C PRO A 79 -8.28 1.59 5.02
N SER A 80 -8.16 2.65 5.82
CA SER A 80 -7.62 2.57 7.18
C SER A 80 -8.33 3.53 8.12
N ILE A 81 -8.37 3.16 9.39
CA ILE A 81 -8.91 3.97 10.48
C ILE A 81 -7.90 4.03 11.61
N ALA A 82 -7.78 5.19 12.22
CA ALA A 82 -6.98 5.38 13.43
C ALA A 82 -7.77 6.21 14.44
N VAL A 83 -7.60 5.87 15.70
CA VAL A 83 -8.16 6.61 16.84
C VAL A 83 -7.06 6.90 17.85
N GLY A 84 -7.17 8.03 18.53
CA GLY A 84 -6.24 8.44 19.57
C GLY A 84 -6.96 9.11 20.72
N TYR A 85 -6.47 8.88 21.92
CA TYR A 85 -7.00 9.49 23.12
C TYR A 85 -5.86 10.08 23.95
N ASN A 86 -5.88 11.40 24.11
CA ASN A 86 -4.95 12.14 24.95
C ASN A 86 -5.47 12.16 26.41
N ILE A 87 -5.10 11.15 27.18
CA ILE A 87 -5.52 10.99 28.57
C ILE A 87 -5.02 12.17 29.43
N SER A 88 -3.83 12.70 29.12
CA SER A 88 -3.24 13.82 29.84
C SER A 88 -4.06 15.11 29.77
N GLU A 89 -4.98 15.23 28.81
CA GLU A 89 -5.87 16.40 28.70
C GLU A 89 -7.12 16.30 29.56
N GLU A 90 -7.33 15.18 30.24
CA GLU A 90 -8.47 15.00 31.13
C GLU A 90 -8.23 15.63 32.52
N LYS A 91 -9.32 16.13 33.12
CA LYS A 91 -9.26 16.79 34.45
C LYS A 91 -8.79 15.82 35.55
N PHE A 92 -9.17 14.55 35.48
CA PHE A 92 -8.73 13.56 36.47
C PHE A 92 -7.23 13.28 36.43
N PHE A 93 -6.57 13.63 35.33
CA PHE A 93 -5.13 13.41 35.14
C PHE A 93 -4.26 14.56 35.71
N GLU A 94 -4.86 15.72 36.03
CA GLU A 94 -4.14 16.91 36.53
C GLU A 94 -3.12 16.60 37.65
N PRO A 95 -3.45 15.77 38.69
CA PRO A 95 -2.50 15.48 39.77
C PRO A 95 -1.22 14.78 39.29
N LEU A 96 -1.30 14.03 38.19
CA LEU A 96 -0.19 13.24 37.63
C LEU A 96 0.66 14.01 36.63
N ARG A 97 0.23 15.18 36.15
CA ARG A 97 0.95 15.98 35.13
C ARG A 97 2.35 16.37 35.53
N ASN A 98 2.63 16.51 36.80
CA ASN A 98 3.97 16.84 37.30
C ASN A 98 4.97 15.68 37.04
N ILE A 99 4.50 14.44 36.97
CA ILE A 99 5.31 13.26 36.71
C ILE A 99 5.18 12.83 35.27
N ILE A 100 3.93 12.65 34.80
CA ILE A 100 3.62 12.24 33.42
C ILE A 100 3.02 13.44 32.70
N SER A 101 3.86 14.17 31.96
CA SER A 101 3.49 15.42 31.29
C SER A 101 2.55 15.18 30.09
N ARG A 102 2.65 14.03 29.44
CA ARG A 102 1.79 13.62 28.32
C ARG A 102 1.54 12.12 28.40
N MET A 103 0.30 11.74 28.15
CA MET A 103 -0.10 10.34 27.98
C MET A 103 -1.16 10.24 26.88
N LYS A 104 -0.82 9.47 25.82
CA LYS A 104 -1.70 9.25 24.67
C LYS A 104 -1.76 7.76 24.36
N VAL A 105 -2.96 7.25 24.19
CA VAL A 105 -3.21 5.91 23.65
C VAL A 105 -3.68 6.06 22.20
N ARG A 106 -3.21 5.20 21.34
CA ARG A 106 -3.61 5.17 19.92
C ARG A 106 -3.85 3.75 19.46
N ALA A 107 -4.78 3.61 18.54
CA ALA A 107 -5.04 2.34 17.87
C ALA A 107 -5.32 2.62 16.39
N SER A 108 -4.86 1.72 15.53
CA SER A 108 -5.14 1.79 14.10
C SER A 108 -5.34 0.42 13.49
N TYR A 109 -6.18 0.39 12.45
CA TYR A 109 -6.40 -0.77 11.60
C TYR A 109 -6.46 -0.33 10.15
N GLY A 110 -5.81 -1.06 9.26
CA GLY A 110 -5.82 -0.71 7.85
C GLY A 110 -5.47 -1.87 6.93
N LEU A 111 -5.90 -1.70 5.69
CA LEU A 111 -5.53 -2.56 4.58
C LEU A 111 -4.42 -1.90 3.76
N VAL A 112 -3.42 -2.68 3.40
CA VAL A 112 -2.31 -2.24 2.53
C VAL A 112 -2.25 -3.14 1.32
N GLY A 113 -2.31 -2.54 0.13
CA GLY A 113 -2.19 -3.26 -1.13
C GLY A 113 -0.77 -3.30 -1.66
N ASN A 114 -0.32 -4.47 -2.09
CA ASN A 114 0.90 -4.63 -2.84
C ASN A 114 0.56 -5.07 -4.27
N GLY A 115 0.91 -4.25 -5.26
CA GLY A 115 0.72 -4.55 -6.68
C GLY A 115 1.98 -5.08 -7.37
N ASN A 116 3.08 -5.26 -6.62
CA ASN A 116 4.34 -5.77 -7.17
C ASN A 116 4.45 -7.27 -6.92
N ILE A 117 3.99 -8.05 -7.88
CA ILE A 117 4.01 -9.51 -7.79
C ILE A 117 5.30 -10.03 -8.42
N GLY A 118 6.30 -10.33 -7.58
CA GLY A 118 7.55 -10.97 -8.00
C GLY A 118 8.43 -10.17 -8.97
N GLY A 119 8.26 -8.84 -9.04
CA GLY A 119 9.07 -7.98 -9.90
C GLY A 119 8.81 -8.09 -11.40
N GLN A 120 7.87 -8.95 -11.82
CA GLN A 120 7.49 -9.13 -13.23
C GLN A 120 6.32 -8.24 -13.60
N ARG A 121 6.28 -7.80 -14.85
CA ARG A 121 5.18 -7.02 -15.42
C ARG A 121 4.17 -7.93 -16.11
N PHE A 122 2.92 -7.45 -16.16
CA PHE A 122 1.82 -8.14 -16.87
C PHE A 122 1.71 -9.64 -16.53
N THR A 123 1.84 -9.96 -15.24
CA THR A 123 1.87 -11.34 -14.75
C THR A 123 0.62 -12.16 -15.08
N TYR A 124 -0.47 -11.48 -15.45
CA TYR A 124 -1.72 -12.10 -15.89
C TYR A 124 -1.69 -12.63 -17.32
N LEU A 125 -0.68 -12.25 -18.14
CA LEU A 125 -0.51 -12.72 -19.51
C LEU A 125 0.30 -14.03 -19.55
N ALA A 126 0.02 -14.85 -20.56
CA ALA A 126 0.85 -16.00 -20.86
C ALA A 126 2.23 -15.54 -21.35
N ASP A 127 3.26 -16.27 -20.95
CA ASP A 127 4.62 -16.15 -21.48
C ASP A 127 4.97 -17.43 -22.21
N VAL A 128 5.20 -17.32 -23.53
CA VAL A 128 5.47 -18.46 -24.42
C VAL A 128 6.82 -18.24 -25.07
N ASP A 129 7.74 -19.17 -24.82
CA ASP A 129 9.03 -19.24 -25.51
C ASP A 129 8.86 -20.05 -26.80
N LEU A 130 9.01 -19.41 -27.95
CA LEU A 130 8.85 -20.05 -29.25
C LEU A 130 10.02 -20.96 -29.63
N THR A 131 11.14 -20.84 -28.95
CA THR A 131 12.38 -21.60 -29.19
C THR A 131 12.78 -22.49 -28.02
N GLY A 132 11.82 -22.71 -27.10
CA GLY A 132 12.03 -23.44 -25.87
C GLY A 132 12.14 -24.94 -26.03
N SER A 133 12.08 -25.63 -24.92
CA SER A 133 11.96 -27.08 -24.83
C SER A 133 10.51 -27.43 -24.46
N PRO A 134 9.97 -28.57 -24.86
CA PRO A 134 10.69 -29.73 -25.35
C PRO A 134 11.09 -29.64 -26.80
N ALA A 135 12.27 -30.16 -27.07
CA ALA A 135 12.74 -30.41 -28.43
C ALA A 135 12.41 -31.82 -28.82
N PHE A 136 12.13 -32.06 -30.09
CA PHE A 136 12.11 -33.42 -30.58
C PHE A 136 13.22 -33.65 -31.61
N THR A 137 13.77 -34.84 -31.63
CA THR A 137 14.80 -35.22 -32.57
C THR A 137 14.18 -35.91 -33.76
N THR A 138 14.68 -35.63 -34.94
CA THR A 138 14.25 -36.18 -36.21
C THR A 138 15.47 -36.48 -37.09
N GLY A 139 15.24 -37.11 -38.21
CA GLY A 139 16.29 -37.59 -39.12
C GLY A 139 16.52 -39.10 -38.95
N ILE A 140 17.13 -39.73 -39.97
CA ILE A 140 17.39 -41.19 -39.98
C ILE A 140 18.23 -41.62 -38.78
N ASN A 141 19.18 -40.74 -38.38
CA ASN A 141 20.09 -41.00 -37.24
C ASN A 141 19.67 -40.25 -35.96
N MET A 142 18.48 -39.65 -35.88
CA MET A 142 18.01 -38.82 -34.75
C MET A 142 18.98 -37.68 -34.42
N ASP A 143 19.63 -37.12 -35.39
CA ASP A 143 20.70 -36.10 -35.28
C ASP A 143 20.21 -34.67 -35.42
N ARG A 144 18.95 -34.46 -35.85
CA ARG A 144 18.37 -33.15 -36.02
C ARG A 144 17.40 -32.86 -34.90
N THR A 145 17.76 -31.91 -34.05
CA THR A 145 16.89 -31.43 -32.98
C THR A 145 16.08 -30.21 -33.41
N LEU A 146 14.75 -30.33 -33.32
CA LEU A 146 13.83 -29.24 -33.57
C LEU A 146 13.27 -28.74 -32.23
N LYS A 147 13.48 -27.46 -31.94
CA LYS A 147 12.91 -26.81 -30.75
C LYS A 147 11.48 -26.35 -31.07
N GLY A 148 10.60 -26.48 -30.11
CA GLY A 148 9.23 -26.06 -30.20
C GLY A 148 8.83 -25.01 -29.16
N PRO A 149 7.61 -24.51 -29.23
CA PRO A 149 7.11 -23.58 -28.23
C PRO A 149 6.94 -24.25 -26.87
N SER A 150 7.31 -23.55 -25.79
CA SER A 150 7.04 -23.97 -24.44
C SER A 150 6.43 -22.81 -23.63
N TYR A 151 5.52 -23.16 -22.71
CA TYR A 151 4.93 -22.19 -21.82
C TYR A 151 5.88 -21.95 -20.62
N LYS A 152 6.38 -20.73 -20.47
CA LYS A 152 7.06 -20.28 -19.24
C LYS A 152 6.04 -19.94 -18.16
N ARG A 153 4.87 -19.42 -18.57
CA ARG A 153 3.78 -19.06 -17.68
C ARG A 153 2.44 -19.14 -18.40
N PHE A 154 1.44 -19.72 -17.74
CA PHE A 154 0.05 -19.68 -18.22
C PHE A 154 -0.61 -18.36 -17.85
N ALA A 155 -1.55 -17.91 -18.67
CA ALA A 155 -2.36 -16.75 -18.36
C ALA A 155 -3.21 -16.98 -17.10
N ASN A 156 -3.28 -15.95 -16.23
CA ASN A 156 -4.17 -15.95 -15.07
C ASN A 156 -4.79 -14.55 -14.91
N TYR A 157 -5.99 -14.39 -15.39
CA TYR A 157 -6.70 -13.09 -15.37
C TYR A 157 -7.33 -12.78 -14.00
N ASP A 158 -7.37 -13.74 -13.07
CA ASP A 158 -7.91 -13.58 -11.73
C ASP A 158 -6.89 -13.02 -10.73
N LEU A 159 -5.65 -12.81 -11.18
CA LEU A 159 -4.63 -12.18 -10.36
C LEU A 159 -5.07 -10.78 -9.93
N GLY A 160 -5.00 -10.51 -8.64
CA GLY A 160 -5.34 -9.26 -8.02
C GLY A 160 -4.28 -8.79 -7.02
N TRP A 161 -4.62 -7.73 -6.31
CA TRP A 161 -3.77 -7.15 -5.28
C TRP A 161 -3.53 -8.11 -4.13
N GLU A 162 -2.29 -8.21 -3.70
CA GLU A 162 -1.97 -8.78 -2.40
C GLU A 162 -2.41 -7.80 -1.31
N VAL A 163 -3.24 -8.26 -0.37
CA VAL A 163 -3.80 -7.41 0.67
C VAL A 163 -3.27 -7.82 2.04
N GLY A 164 -2.45 -6.94 2.62
CA GLY A 164 -2.00 -7.05 4.00
C GLY A 164 -2.98 -6.37 4.95
N LYS A 165 -3.36 -7.04 6.03
CA LYS A 165 -4.11 -6.46 7.15
C LYS A 165 -3.11 -6.03 8.22
N LYS A 166 -3.15 -4.76 8.62
CA LYS A 166 -2.27 -4.22 9.65
C LYS A 166 -3.08 -3.62 10.78
N TYR A 167 -2.67 -3.90 11.99
CA TYR A 167 -3.18 -3.28 13.20
C TYR A 167 -2.02 -2.84 14.08
N ASN A 168 -2.23 -1.77 14.80
CA ASN A 168 -1.27 -1.25 15.75
C ASN A 168 -2.02 -0.68 16.95
N ILE A 169 -1.50 -0.93 18.15
CA ILE A 169 -1.90 -0.29 19.38
C ILE A 169 -0.65 0.32 20.01
N GLY A 170 -0.69 1.62 20.26
CA GLY A 170 0.45 2.37 20.80
C GLY A 170 0.10 3.14 22.05
N LEU A 171 1.10 3.28 22.91
CA LEU A 171 1.08 4.12 24.10
C LEU A 171 2.27 5.06 24.06
N ASP A 172 2.00 6.36 24.04
CA ASP A 172 3.01 7.41 24.09
C ASP A 172 2.94 8.09 25.45
N MET A 173 4.05 8.12 26.19
CA MET A 173 4.18 8.79 27.46
C MET A 173 5.38 9.75 27.47
N MET A 174 5.25 10.84 28.19
CA MET A 174 6.34 11.77 28.45
C MET A 174 6.42 12.02 29.96
N PHE A 175 7.59 11.79 30.53
CA PHE A 175 7.87 11.99 31.94
C PHE A 175 8.71 13.24 32.13
N PHE A 176 8.36 14.07 33.11
CA PHE A 176 9.09 15.27 33.52
C PHE A 176 9.45 16.23 32.38
N ASN A 177 8.68 16.23 31.27
CA ASN A 177 8.94 16.95 30.01
C ASN A 177 10.28 16.62 29.32
N ASN A 178 11.00 15.60 29.78
CA ASN A 178 12.34 15.28 29.26
C ASN A 178 12.49 13.85 28.76
N LEU A 179 11.77 12.89 29.34
CA LEU A 179 11.87 11.48 28.97
C LEU A 179 10.63 11.04 28.23
N SER A 180 10.77 10.62 26.96
CA SER A 180 9.69 10.04 26.18
C SER A 180 9.80 8.53 26.14
N LEU A 181 8.67 7.84 26.35
CA LEU A 181 8.52 6.40 26.17
C LEU A 181 7.39 6.14 25.18
N THR A 182 7.69 5.39 24.13
CA THR A 182 6.71 4.92 23.16
C THR A 182 6.74 3.41 23.12
N VAL A 183 5.58 2.78 23.24
CA VAL A 183 5.40 1.33 23.14
C VAL A 183 4.37 1.04 22.08
N ASP A 184 4.72 0.18 21.11
CA ASP A 184 3.86 -0.25 20.03
C ASP A 184 3.75 -1.77 19.97
N VAL A 185 2.53 -2.24 19.74
CA VAL A 185 2.22 -3.64 19.44
C VAL A 185 1.52 -3.68 18.07
N PHE A 186 2.05 -4.49 17.15
CA PHE A 186 1.59 -4.62 15.77
C PHE A 186 1.70 -6.07 15.26
#